data_0659a88e70507f276d8a314c987818fc
#
_entry.id   0659a88e70507f276d8a314c987818fc
#
_cell.length_a   1.000
_cell.length_b   1.000
_cell.length_c   1.000
_cell.angle_alpha   90.00
_cell.angle_beta   90.00
_cell.angle_gamma   90.00
#
_symmetry.space_group_name_H-M   'P 1'
#
loop_
_entity.id
_entity.type
_entity.pdbx_description
1 polymer ?
#
loop_
_entity_poly.entity_id
_entity_poly.type
_entity_poly.pdbx_seq_one_letter_code
_entity_poly.pdbx_strand_id
1 'polypeptide(L)'
;MINPFETKKEVINTSPVVSDEVKKTTCYMCACRCGMNVHLKDGKIRYIDGNKDHPINKGVLCAKGSAGIMQQNSPAKLTKPLLRVGERGEGNFKEIEWDEALRIATTWLSEVRNKDPKKLAFFTGRDQSQSLTGWWASKFGT
;
A
#
# COMPACT_ATOMS: atom_id res chain seq x y z
N MET A 1 6.13 53.01 -25.20
CA MET A 1 4.85 52.54 -24.64
C MET A 1 4.90 51.02 -24.65
N ILE A 2 4.95 50.40 -23.48
CA ILE A 2 4.93 48.94 -23.35
C ILE A 2 3.47 48.53 -23.42
N ASN A 3 3.12 47.67 -24.39
CA ASN A 3 1.76 47.15 -24.52
C ASN A 3 1.49 46.21 -23.33
N PRO A 4 0.60 46.57 -22.40
CA PRO A 4 0.35 45.75 -21.21
C PRO A 4 -0.40 44.43 -21.50
N PHE A 5 -0.77 44.15 -22.77
CA PHE A 5 -1.46 42.97 -23.23
C PHE A 5 -0.59 41.98 -24.04
N GLU A 6 0.71 42.25 -24.18
CA GLU A 6 1.65 41.22 -24.66
C GLU A 6 1.88 40.17 -23.59
N THR A 7 0.89 39.31 -23.40
CA THR A 7 1.11 38.05 -22.69
C THR A 7 2.07 37.20 -23.53
N LYS A 8 3.31 37.04 -23.08
CA LYS A 8 4.16 35.97 -23.58
C LYS A 8 3.30 34.69 -23.52
N LYS A 9 2.90 34.16 -24.67
CA LYS A 9 2.30 32.83 -24.74
C LYS A 9 3.37 31.85 -24.22
N GLU A 10 3.30 31.49 -22.98
CA GLU A 10 4.08 30.37 -22.49
C GLU A 10 3.68 29.15 -23.33
N VAL A 11 4.61 28.64 -24.11
CA VAL A 11 4.40 27.45 -24.90
C VAL A 11 4.34 26.28 -23.89
N ILE A 12 3.12 25.84 -23.60
CA ILE A 12 2.91 24.67 -22.73
C ILE A 12 3.56 23.48 -23.43
N ASN A 13 4.55 22.88 -22.79
CA ASN A 13 5.12 21.63 -23.26
C ASN A 13 4.09 20.50 -23.09
N THR A 14 3.49 20.08 -24.20
CA THR A 14 2.48 19.01 -24.23
C THR A 14 3.08 17.60 -24.15
N SER A 15 4.40 17.49 -24.19
CA SER A 15 5.12 16.20 -24.10
C SER A 15 6.31 16.31 -23.12
N PRO A 16 6.07 16.69 -21.87
CA PRO A 16 7.15 16.80 -20.91
C PRO A 16 7.80 15.43 -20.66
N VAL A 17 9.11 15.41 -20.41
CA VAL A 17 9.81 14.19 -19.96
C VAL A 17 9.26 13.80 -18.61
N VAL A 18 8.51 12.70 -18.58
CA VAL A 18 7.83 12.22 -17.39
C VAL A 18 8.81 11.58 -16.39
N SER A 19 9.84 10.91 -16.91
CA SER A 19 10.80 10.15 -16.10
C SER A 19 12.16 10.10 -16.78
N ASP A 20 13.20 9.91 -16.01
CA ASP A 20 14.58 9.61 -16.45
C ASP A 20 14.89 8.10 -16.33
N GLU A 21 14.10 7.36 -15.55
CA GLU A 21 14.23 5.92 -15.39
C GLU A 21 12.84 5.25 -15.30
N VAL A 22 12.70 4.04 -15.87
CA VAL A 22 11.50 3.21 -15.76
C VAL A 22 11.88 1.83 -15.23
N LYS A 23 11.30 1.44 -14.11
CA LYS A 23 11.47 0.10 -13.52
C LYS A 23 10.21 -0.74 -13.71
N LYS A 24 10.37 -1.92 -14.32
CA LYS A 24 9.29 -2.91 -14.44
C LYS A 24 9.18 -3.71 -13.14
N THR A 25 7.98 -3.84 -12.63
CA THR A 25 7.70 -4.62 -11.41
C THR A 25 6.27 -5.16 -11.42
N THR A 26 5.89 -5.81 -10.34
CA THR A 26 4.56 -6.40 -10.16
C THR A 26 3.77 -5.65 -9.09
N CYS A 27 2.53 -5.32 -9.37
CA CYS A 27 1.61 -4.70 -8.43
C CYS A 27 1.27 -5.66 -7.28
N TYR A 28 1.33 -5.18 -6.05
CA TYR A 28 1.02 -5.95 -4.85
C TYR A 28 -0.26 -5.49 -4.12
N MET A 29 -1.11 -4.70 -4.77
CA MET A 29 -2.33 -4.15 -4.18
C MET A 29 -3.47 -5.16 -4.05
N CYS A 30 -3.42 -6.26 -4.82
CA CYS A 30 -4.40 -7.35 -4.75
C CYS A 30 -3.83 -8.63 -5.39
N ALA A 31 -4.64 -9.70 -5.44
CA ALA A 31 -4.25 -11.00 -5.99
C ALA A 31 -3.99 -11.02 -7.51
N CYS A 32 -4.37 -9.98 -8.26
CA CYS A 32 -4.20 -9.97 -9.72
C CYS A 32 -2.74 -9.87 -10.18
N ARG A 33 -1.86 -9.32 -9.35
CA ARG A 33 -0.40 -9.25 -9.63
C ARG A 33 -0.07 -8.67 -11.01
N CYS A 34 -0.73 -7.59 -11.38
CA CYS A 34 -0.53 -6.93 -12.67
C CYS A 34 0.92 -6.45 -12.82
N GLY A 35 1.48 -6.64 -14.02
CA GLY A 35 2.75 -6.01 -14.36
C GLY A 35 2.60 -4.50 -14.51
N MET A 36 3.50 -3.75 -13.93
CA MET A 36 3.49 -2.29 -13.98
C MET A 36 4.87 -1.71 -14.26
N ASN A 37 4.88 -0.50 -14.79
CA ASN A 37 6.04 0.34 -14.95
C ASN A 37 6.02 1.43 -13.87
N VAL A 38 7.11 1.57 -13.14
CA VAL A 38 7.32 2.64 -12.17
C VAL A 38 8.26 3.66 -12.80
N HIS A 39 7.74 4.82 -13.11
CA HIS A 39 8.47 5.94 -13.68
C HIS A 39 9.11 6.76 -12.57
N LEU A 40 10.42 6.84 -12.59
CA LEU A 40 11.23 7.60 -11.64
C LEU A 40 11.68 8.92 -12.26
N LYS A 41 11.75 9.96 -11.47
CA LYS A 41 12.42 11.22 -11.77
C LYS A 41 13.27 11.61 -10.56
N ASP A 42 14.57 11.80 -10.79
CA ASP A 42 15.54 12.10 -9.72
C ASP A 42 15.45 11.10 -8.55
N GLY A 43 15.31 9.81 -8.89
CA GLY A 43 15.19 8.69 -7.93
C GLY A 43 13.85 8.61 -7.17
N LYS A 44 12.88 9.49 -7.46
CA LYS A 44 11.55 9.50 -6.82
C LYS A 44 10.48 8.98 -7.77
N ILE A 45 9.50 8.25 -7.23
CA ILE A 45 8.37 7.78 -8.01
C ILE A 45 7.56 8.99 -8.48
N ARG A 46 7.45 9.12 -9.81
CA ARG A 46 6.71 10.21 -10.46
C ARG A 46 5.35 9.75 -10.97
N TYR A 47 5.30 8.54 -11.51
CA TYR A 47 4.11 8.00 -12.17
C TYR A 47 4.15 6.48 -12.19
N ILE A 48 2.99 5.83 -12.21
CA ILE A 48 2.85 4.38 -12.31
C ILE A 48 1.80 4.07 -13.36
N ASP A 49 2.15 3.24 -14.36
CA ASP A 49 1.23 2.71 -15.36
C ASP A 49 1.35 1.21 -15.55
N GLY A 50 0.50 0.63 -16.40
CA GLY A 50 0.53 -0.79 -16.71
C GLY A 50 1.63 -1.14 -17.71
N ASN A 51 2.34 -2.24 -17.45
CA ASN A 51 3.33 -2.77 -18.39
C ASN A 51 2.65 -3.47 -19.57
N LYS A 52 2.82 -2.92 -20.79
CA LYS A 52 2.24 -3.47 -22.03
C LYS A 52 2.78 -4.83 -22.42
N ASP A 53 4.03 -5.13 -22.01
CA ASP A 53 4.68 -6.40 -22.31
C ASP A 53 4.25 -7.53 -21.35
N HIS A 54 3.49 -7.20 -20.29
CA HIS A 54 3.06 -8.21 -19.34
C HIS A 54 1.96 -9.10 -19.93
N PRO A 55 2.10 -10.44 -19.91
CA PRO A 55 1.25 -11.37 -20.66
C PRO A 55 -0.22 -11.36 -20.21
N ILE A 56 -0.50 -11.01 -18.95
CA ILE A 56 -1.85 -11.05 -18.38
C ILE A 56 -2.56 -9.71 -18.56
N ASN A 57 -2.05 -8.64 -17.99
CA ASN A 57 -2.74 -7.35 -17.95
C ASN A 57 -2.44 -6.43 -19.17
N LYS A 58 -1.42 -6.74 -19.99
CA LYS A 58 -1.13 -6.07 -21.27
C LYS A 58 -1.26 -4.54 -21.23
N GLY A 59 -0.74 -3.92 -20.18
CA GLY A 59 -0.78 -2.47 -19.99
C GLY A 59 -2.01 -1.94 -19.25
N VAL A 60 -3.01 -2.76 -18.96
CA VAL A 60 -4.16 -2.33 -18.15
C VAL A 60 -3.78 -2.36 -16.66
N LEU A 61 -3.94 -1.24 -15.98
CA LEU A 61 -3.73 -1.12 -14.54
C LEU A 61 -4.94 -0.43 -13.92
N CYS A 62 -5.50 -1.01 -12.86
CA CYS A 62 -6.64 -0.41 -12.17
C CYS A 62 -6.21 0.78 -11.30
N ALA A 63 -7.19 1.58 -10.87
CA ALA A 63 -6.96 2.75 -10.04
C ALA A 63 -6.13 2.46 -8.76
N LYS A 64 -6.31 1.28 -8.14
CA LYS A 64 -5.51 0.89 -6.96
C LYS A 64 -4.02 0.79 -7.28
N GLY A 65 -3.67 0.16 -8.40
CA GLY A 65 -2.28 0.02 -8.81
C GLY A 65 -1.65 1.37 -9.16
N SER A 66 -2.36 2.21 -9.91
CA SER A 66 -1.89 3.56 -10.25
C SER A 66 -1.78 4.46 -9.01
N ALA A 67 -2.68 4.30 -8.04
CA ALA A 67 -2.65 5.04 -6.77
C ALA A 67 -1.56 4.56 -5.79
N GLY A 68 -0.76 3.56 -6.12
CA GLY A 68 0.36 3.09 -5.29
C GLY A 68 1.35 4.18 -4.93
N ILE A 69 1.52 5.18 -5.79
CA ILE A 69 2.34 6.37 -5.50
C ILE A 69 1.81 7.17 -4.30
N MET A 70 0.48 7.28 -4.15
CA MET A 70 -0.14 7.98 -3.03
C MET A 70 0.09 7.21 -1.73
N GLN A 71 -0.06 5.88 -1.76
CA GLN A 71 0.21 5.03 -0.61
C GLN A 71 1.68 5.13 -0.16
N GLN A 72 2.62 5.15 -1.11
CA GLN A 72 4.05 5.24 -0.81
C GLN A 72 4.43 6.59 -0.20
N ASN A 73 3.87 7.67 -0.72
CA ASN A 73 4.26 9.04 -0.37
C ASN A 73 3.28 9.73 0.58
N SER A 74 2.25 9.03 1.07
CA SER A 74 1.26 9.61 1.98
C SER A 74 1.92 10.08 3.29
N PRO A 75 1.69 11.32 3.71
CA PRO A 75 2.12 11.78 5.03
C PRO A 75 1.38 11.08 6.18
N ALA A 76 0.23 10.48 5.88
CA ALA A 76 -0.55 9.68 6.84
C ALA A 76 -0.11 8.20 6.90
N LYS A 77 0.96 7.82 6.18
CA LYS A 77 1.48 6.46 6.24
C LYS A 77 2.01 6.15 7.62
N LEU A 78 1.46 5.10 8.23
CA LEU A 78 1.90 4.63 9.54
C LEU A 78 3.33 4.07 9.45
N THR A 79 4.19 4.51 10.34
CA THR A 79 5.59 4.06 10.47
C THR A 79 5.83 3.27 11.75
N LYS A 80 4.90 3.33 12.69
CA LYS A 80 4.92 2.61 13.96
C LYS A 80 3.58 1.93 14.21
N PRO A 81 3.54 0.87 15.02
CA PRO A 81 2.28 0.30 15.50
C PRO A 81 1.47 1.31 16.32
N LEU A 82 0.16 1.20 16.23
CA LEU A 82 -0.77 2.04 17.00
C LEU A 82 -1.54 1.18 18.01
N LEU A 83 -1.47 1.55 19.28
CA LEU A 83 -2.30 0.97 20.33
C LEU A 83 -3.51 1.87 20.57
N ARG A 84 -4.72 1.32 20.51
CA ARG A 84 -5.92 2.04 20.90
C ARG A 84 -5.93 2.31 22.40
N VAL A 85 -6.11 3.57 22.80
CA VAL A 85 -6.12 4.02 24.20
C VAL A 85 -7.47 4.56 24.66
N GLY A 86 -8.45 4.65 23.76
CA GLY A 86 -9.81 5.08 24.03
C GLY A 86 -10.84 3.98 23.78
N GLU A 87 -12.10 4.34 23.96
CA GLU A 87 -13.22 3.45 23.66
C GLU A 87 -13.31 3.10 22.17
N ARG A 88 -13.95 1.99 21.88
CA ARG A 88 -14.15 1.56 20.49
C ARG A 88 -15.00 2.59 19.73
N GLY A 89 -14.43 3.13 18.65
CA GLY A 89 -15.09 4.14 17.81
C GLY A 89 -14.61 5.58 18.04
N GLU A 90 -13.92 5.87 19.13
CA GLU A 90 -13.38 7.22 19.40
C GLU A 90 -12.19 7.60 18.52
N GLY A 91 -11.47 6.62 17.97
CA GLY A 91 -10.31 6.88 17.13
C GLY A 91 -9.05 7.34 17.88
N ASN A 92 -9.00 7.16 19.20
CA ASN A 92 -7.86 7.53 20.03
C ASN A 92 -6.79 6.45 20.02
N PHE A 93 -5.60 6.77 19.47
CA PHE A 93 -4.48 5.86 19.33
C PHE A 93 -3.18 6.49 19.85
N LYS A 94 -2.30 5.65 20.39
CA LYS A 94 -0.94 5.98 20.81
C LYS A 94 0.05 5.18 19.97
N GLU A 95 1.11 5.83 19.48
CA GLU A 95 2.24 5.12 18.88
C GLU A 95 3.00 4.33 19.97
N ILE A 96 3.36 3.09 19.64
CA ILE A 96 4.16 2.21 20.47
C ILE A 96 5.28 1.58 19.66
N GLU A 97 6.29 1.03 20.32
CA GLU A 97 7.36 0.31 19.66
C GLU A 97 6.94 -1.13 19.27
N TRP A 98 7.62 -1.70 18.28
CA TRP A 98 7.28 -3.01 17.75
C TRP A 98 7.34 -4.12 18.80
N ASP A 99 8.33 -4.12 19.69
CA ASP A 99 8.46 -5.13 20.74
C ASP A 99 7.28 -5.08 21.72
N GLU A 100 6.82 -3.88 22.05
CA GLU A 100 5.63 -3.69 22.88
C GLU A 100 4.37 -4.20 22.16
N ALA A 101 4.21 -3.85 20.87
CA ALA A 101 3.07 -4.29 20.07
C ALA A 101 2.99 -5.81 19.96
N LEU A 102 4.13 -6.47 19.67
CA LEU A 102 4.22 -7.93 19.57
C LEU A 102 3.93 -8.60 20.91
N ARG A 103 4.45 -8.07 22.00
CA ARG A 103 4.17 -8.59 23.35
C ARG A 103 2.69 -8.51 23.68
N ILE A 104 2.04 -7.38 23.45
CA ILE A 104 0.60 -7.19 23.69
C ILE A 104 -0.22 -8.15 22.84
N ALA A 105 0.04 -8.20 21.53
CA ALA A 105 -0.69 -9.07 20.60
C ALA A 105 -0.53 -10.54 20.96
N THR A 106 0.69 -10.96 21.30
CA THR A 106 0.96 -12.34 21.73
C THR A 106 0.22 -12.70 23.01
N THR A 107 0.18 -11.78 23.99
CA THR A 107 -0.56 -11.98 25.24
C THR A 107 -2.05 -12.21 24.96
N TRP A 108 -2.69 -11.32 24.21
CA TRP A 108 -4.11 -11.43 23.88
C TRP A 108 -4.44 -12.71 23.10
N LEU A 109 -3.64 -13.04 22.10
CA LEU A 109 -3.83 -14.25 21.30
C LEU A 109 -3.60 -15.52 22.14
N SER A 110 -2.63 -15.54 23.04
CA SER A 110 -2.38 -16.66 23.94
C SER A 110 -3.53 -16.89 24.91
N GLU A 111 -4.12 -15.83 25.45
CA GLU A 111 -5.31 -15.92 26.31
C GLU A 111 -6.49 -16.57 25.59
N VAL A 112 -6.77 -16.13 24.34
CA VAL A 112 -7.83 -16.71 23.52
C VAL A 112 -7.52 -18.17 23.21
N ARG A 113 -6.29 -18.48 22.77
CA ARG A 113 -5.88 -19.83 22.40
C ARG A 113 -5.97 -20.81 23.58
N ASN A 114 -5.57 -20.38 24.79
CA ASN A 114 -5.60 -21.23 25.98
C ASN A 114 -7.02 -21.50 26.48
N LYS A 115 -7.96 -20.57 26.24
CA LYS A 115 -9.36 -20.75 26.63
C LYS A 115 -10.13 -21.57 25.60
N ASP A 116 -10.16 -21.10 24.37
CA ASP A 116 -10.83 -21.74 23.24
C ASP A 116 -10.40 -21.05 21.93
N PRO A 117 -9.50 -21.67 21.14
CA PRO A 117 -8.98 -21.06 19.92
C PRO A 117 -10.08 -20.78 18.87
N LYS A 118 -11.21 -21.50 18.89
CA LYS A 118 -12.35 -21.30 17.99
C LYS A 118 -13.09 -19.96 18.22
N LYS A 119 -12.78 -19.26 19.30
CA LYS A 119 -13.30 -17.90 19.53
C LYS A 119 -12.58 -16.83 18.74
N LEU A 120 -11.48 -17.17 18.09
CA LEU A 120 -10.81 -16.27 17.13
C LEU A 120 -11.44 -16.42 15.75
N ALA A 121 -12.10 -15.37 15.24
CA ALA A 121 -12.48 -15.29 13.84
C ALA A 121 -11.32 -14.69 13.03
N PHE A 122 -10.82 -15.45 12.04
CA PHE A 122 -9.69 -15.06 11.22
C PHE A 122 -10.12 -14.81 9.77
N PHE A 123 -10.11 -13.54 9.35
CA PHE A 123 -10.48 -13.12 8.01
C PHE A 123 -9.26 -12.79 7.19
N THR A 124 -9.15 -13.35 6.00
CA THR A 124 -8.06 -13.08 5.07
C THR A 124 -8.58 -12.59 3.73
N GLY A 125 -7.81 -11.72 3.07
CA GLY A 125 -8.07 -11.36 1.69
C GLY A 125 -7.60 -12.45 0.72
N ARG A 126 -8.02 -12.34 -0.53
CA ARG A 126 -7.51 -13.18 -1.61
C ARG A 126 -6.15 -12.64 -2.07
N ASP A 127 -5.09 -13.15 -1.50
CA ASP A 127 -3.72 -12.84 -1.86
C ASP A 127 -2.83 -14.10 -1.90
N GLN A 128 -1.57 -13.93 -2.27
CA GLN A 128 -0.64 -15.06 -2.35
C GLN A 128 -0.12 -15.54 -1.00
N SER A 129 -0.37 -14.80 0.07
CA SER A 129 -0.01 -15.17 1.43
C SER A 129 -1.02 -16.12 2.07
N GLN A 130 -2.11 -16.49 1.38
CA GLN A 130 -3.18 -17.35 1.91
C GLN A 130 -2.68 -18.69 2.42
N SER A 131 -1.67 -19.29 1.79
CA SER A 131 -1.08 -20.54 2.28
C SER A 131 -0.42 -20.37 3.64
N LEU A 132 0.30 -19.26 3.85
CA LEU A 132 0.93 -18.93 5.13
C LEU A 132 -0.12 -18.59 6.20
N THR A 133 -1.10 -17.76 5.87
CA THR A 133 -2.15 -17.35 6.81
C THR A 133 -3.08 -18.51 7.16
N GLY A 134 -3.41 -19.37 6.20
CA GLY A 134 -4.17 -20.59 6.44
C GLY A 134 -3.41 -21.60 7.32
N TRP A 135 -2.12 -21.77 7.08
CA TRP A 135 -1.26 -22.58 7.93
C TRP A 135 -1.21 -22.03 9.37
N TRP A 136 -1.05 -20.71 9.52
CA TRP A 136 -1.07 -20.07 10.83
C TRP A 136 -2.39 -20.30 11.56
N ALA A 137 -3.54 -20.08 10.90
CA ALA A 137 -4.86 -20.29 11.50
C ALA A 137 -5.04 -21.74 11.97
N SER A 138 -4.64 -22.72 11.13
CA SER A 138 -4.66 -24.14 11.49
C SER A 138 -3.77 -24.43 12.71
N LYS A 139 -2.58 -23.85 12.80
CA LYS A 139 -1.69 -24.02 13.97
C LYS A 139 -2.18 -23.28 15.21
N PHE A 140 -2.90 -22.20 15.05
CA PHE A 140 -3.58 -21.53 16.16
C PHE A 140 -4.73 -22.37 16.71
N GLY A 141 -5.49 -23.01 15.83
CA GLY A 141 -6.63 -23.88 16.15
C GLY A 141 -7.99 -23.25 15.85
N THR A 142 -8.00 -22.19 15.04
CA THR A 142 -9.23 -21.52 14.58
C THR A 142 -9.64 -22.01 13.20
#